data_284594031dad3f3ce4fb07b46cbad822
#
_entry.id   284594031dad3f3ce4fb07b46cbad822
#
_cell.length_a   1.000
_cell.length_b   1.000
_cell.length_c   1.000
_cell.angle_alpha   90.00
_cell.angle_beta   90.00
_cell.angle_gamma   90.00
#
_symmetry.space_group_name_H-M   'P 1'
#
loop_
_entity.id
_entity.type
_entity.pdbx_description
1 polymer ?
#
loop_
_entity_poly.entity_id
_entity_poly.type
_entity_poly.pdbx_seq_one_letter_code
_entity_poly.pdbx_strand_id
1 'polypeptide(L)'
;MYINLNIRLTAPNFQVIQNAMINREKEIAALQGLLKRHPIVGVIGARQVGKTTLVRAYAAQYPAPVTFFDLENPEDLSRLADPMLALKTLYGLVVIDEIQRLPELFPVLRVLVDRVDSPCRFLILGSASPVMLRQSSETLAGRILYHRLHGFDLQEIGVFHHDRLWLRGGFPRSFLADDENESHEWRRGFIQTFLERDLPQLGVSIASTTLHRFWRMLAHYHGQVWNASEFARSFGLADTTIRSYLDTLTAALVVRQLLPWSENISKRQVKSPKVYIEDSGLLHTLLNLPTHHDLEGHPKIGASWEGFAIQQIIARLTAHPEECFFWATHAGAELDLLVVRGNRRLGFEIKRTSSPKVTRSMHCALQDLRLQQLTIIHAGQHSFPMAEAIHAVAFARLLEDIDPL
;
A
#
# COMPACT_ATOMS: atom_id res chain seq x y z
N MET A 1 -9.99 -56.77 -3.18
CA MET A 1 -11.11 -55.81 -2.93
C MET A 1 -10.48 -54.50 -2.42
N TYR A 2 -10.06 -53.66 -3.35
CA TYR A 2 -9.40 -52.38 -3.02
C TYR A 2 -10.47 -51.28 -2.95
N ILE A 3 -10.65 -50.69 -1.80
CA ILE A 3 -11.53 -49.54 -1.61
C ILE A 3 -10.71 -48.28 -1.91
N ASN A 4 -10.99 -47.68 -3.07
CA ASN A 4 -10.49 -46.36 -3.44
C ASN A 4 -11.26 -45.29 -2.66
N LEU A 5 -10.65 -44.70 -1.63
CA LEU A 5 -11.13 -43.49 -0.98
C LEU A 5 -10.64 -42.26 -1.79
N ASN A 6 -11.44 -41.85 -2.75
CA ASN A 6 -11.32 -40.53 -3.39
C ASN A 6 -11.80 -39.48 -2.38
N ILE A 7 -10.90 -38.93 -1.56
CA ILE A 7 -11.17 -37.71 -0.82
C ILE A 7 -10.99 -36.56 -1.82
N ARG A 8 -12.08 -36.16 -2.45
CA ARG A 8 -12.19 -34.83 -3.05
C ARG A 8 -12.18 -33.83 -1.91
N LEU A 9 -11.04 -33.18 -1.68
CA LEU A 9 -10.98 -31.93 -0.94
C LEU A 9 -11.77 -30.90 -1.77
N THR A 10 -13.04 -30.72 -1.40
CA THR A 10 -13.86 -29.61 -1.90
C THR A 10 -13.25 -28.31 -1.37
N ALA A 11 -12.76 -27.49 -2.29
CA ALA A 11 -12.39 -26.09 -1.98
C ALA A 11 -13.54 -25.42 -1.21
N PRO A 12 -13.27 -24.65 -0.14
CA PRO A 12 -14.32 -23.94 0.59
C PRO A 12 -15.07 -23.04 -0.36
N ASN A 13 -16.39 -23.11 -0.30
CA ASN A 13 -17.37 -22.51 -1.20
C ASN A 13 -17.02 -21.07 -1.58
N PHE A 14 -16.81 -20.85 -2.85
CA PHE A 14 -16.60 -19.55 -3.51
C PHE A 14 -17.71 -18.51 -3.17
N GLN A 15 -18.95 -18.96 -2.96
CA GLN A 15 -20.11 -18.14 -2.59
C GLN A 15 -20.02 -17.52 -1.18
N VAL A 16 -19.18 -18.05 -0.29
CA VAL A 16 -19.07 -17.51 1.08
C VAL A 16 -18.26 -16.21 1.12
N ILE A 17 -17.34 -16.01 0.19
CA ILE A 17 -16.53 -14.78 0.12
C ILE A 17 -17.29 -13.64 -0.57
N GLN A 18 -18.17 -13.93 -1.52
CA GLN A 18 -18.96 -12.91 -2.23
C GLN A 18 -20.01 -12.20 -1.35
N ASN A 19 -20.51 -12.87 -0.31
CA ASN A 19 -21.50 -12.30 0.63
C ASN A 19 -20.92 -11.93 2.00
N ALA A 20 -19.67 -12.25 2.27
CA ALA A 20 -19.00 -11.86 3.52
C ALA A 20 -18.20 -10.57 3.27
N MET A 21 -18.64 -9.49 3.86
CA MET A 21 -17.82 -8.29 4.03
C MET A 21 -16.51 -8.74 4.70
N ILE A 22 -15.36 -8.64 3.98
CA ILE A 22 -14.06 -8.99 4.55
C ILE A 22 -13.85 -8.11 5.77
N ASN A 23 -13.80 -8.75 6.94
CA ASN A 23 -13.65 -8.04 8.20
C ASN A 23 -12.18 -7.61 8.35
N ARG A 24 -11.93 -6.31 8.33
CA ARG A 24 -10.60 -5.71 8.47
C ARG A 24 -10.24 -5.52 9.94
N GLU A 25 -10.29 -6.59 10.75
CA GLU A 25 -10.11 -6.54 12.20
C GLU A 25 -8.78 -5.92 12.62
N LYS A 26 -7.70 -6.23 11.92
CA LYS A 26 -6.38 -5.64 12.14
C LYS A 26 -6.42 -4.12 12.00
N GLU A 27 -7.05 -3.62 10.94
CA GLU A 27 -7.17 -2.20 10.66
C GLU A 27 -8.08 -1.50 11.71
N ILE A 28 -9.17 -2.16 12.10
CA ILE A 28 -10.07 -1.68 13.18
C ILE A 28 -9.30 -1.59 14.50
N ALA A 29 -8.55 -2.62 14.87
CA ALA A 29 -7.74 -2.63 16.08
C ALA A 29 -6.64 -1.52 16.06
N ALA A 30 -6.01 -1.29 14.90
CA ALA A 30 -5.06 -0.20 14.71
C ALA A 30 -5.70 1.16 14.94
N LEU A 31 -6.88 1.43 14.34
CA LEU A 31 -7.63 2.68 14.55
C LEU A 31 -8.00 2.87 16.03
N GLN A 32 -8.48 1.81 16.69
CA GLN A 32 -8.80 1.85 18.10
C GLN A 32 -7.57 2.22 18.96
N GLY A 33 -6.43 1.60 18.68
CA GLY A 33 -5.17 1.89 19.37
C GLY A 33 -4.69 3.32 19.17
N LEU A 34 -4.85 3.87 17.97
CA LEU A 34 -4.48 5.25 17.65
C LEU A 34 -5.40 6.26 18.33
N LEU A 35 -6.73 6.09 18.25
CA LEU A 35 -7.71 7.00 18.85
C LEU A 35 -7.68 7.03 20.38
N LYS A 36 -7.19 5.96 21.03
CA LYS A 36 -6.92 5.97 22.48
C LYS A 36 -5.80 6.95 22.85
N ARG A 37 -4.80 7.11 21.99
CA ARG A 37 -3.58 7.90 22.27
C ARG A 37 -3.60 9.30 21.67
N HIS A 38 -4.35 9.50 20.59
CA HIS A 38 -4.37 10.76 19.85
C HIS A 38 -5.77 11.30 19.70
N PRO A 39 -5.96 12.63 19.85
CA PRO A 39 -7.26 13.25 19.72
C PRO A 39 -7.78 13.25 18.27
N ILE A 40 -6.88 13.23 17.28
CA ILE A 40 -7.22 13.17 15.87
C ILE A 40 -6.47 12.02 15.22
N VAL A 41 -7.18 11.20 14.44
CA VAL A 41 -6.59 10.16 13.57
C VAL A 41 -7.03 10.44 12.13
N GLY A 42 -6.07 10.50 11.22
CA GLY A 42 -6.32 10.63 9.79
C GLY A 42 -6.22 9.27 9.11
N VAL A 43 -7.29 8.80 8.45
CA VAL A 43 -7.24 7.61 7.58
C VAL A 43 -6.98 8.06 6.15
N ILE A 44 -5.78 7.80 5.66
CA ILE A 44 -5.36 8.12 4.30
C ILE A 44 -5.17 6.86 3.48
N GLY A 45 -5.42 6.94 2.20
CA GLY A 45 -5.28 5.80 1.28
C GLY A 45 -5.75 6.15 -0.12
N ALA A 46 -5.44 5.32 -1.09
CA ALA A 46 -5.92 5.49 -2.44
C ALA A 46 -7.46 5.60 -2.47
N ARG A 47 -7.99 6.28 -3.49
CA ARG A 47 -9.46 6.33 -3.65
C ARG A 47 -10.01 4.90 -3.84
N GLN A 48 -11.21 4.63 -3.34
CA GLN A 48 -11.89 3.33 -3.42
C GLN A 48 -11.17 2.16 -2.72
N VAL A 49 -10.19 2.40 -1.85
CA VAL A 49 -9.51 1.37 -1.05
C VAL A 49 -10.34 0.88 0.15
N GLY A 50 -11.50 1.51 0.40
CA GLY A 50 -12.42 1.10 1.45
C GLY A 50 -12.33 1.90 2.75
N LYS A 51 -11.78 3.13 2.75
CA LYS A 51 -11.67 4.00 3.95
C LYS A 51 -12.99 4.19 4.68
N THR A 52 -14.01 4.66 3.96
CA THR A 52 -15.35 4.93 4.52
C THR A 52 -16.00 3.66 5.07
N THR A 53 -15.84 2.52 4.38
CA THR A 53 -16.34 1.21 4.83
C THR A 53 -15.68 0.78 6.13
N LEU A 54 -14.35 0.86 6.23
CA LEU A 54 -13.59 0.55 7.44
C LEU A 54 -14.05 1.43 8.61
N VAL A 55 -14.16 2.74 8.39
CA VAL A 55 -14.53 3.68 9.44
C VAL A 55 -15.97 3.48 9.89
N ARG A 56 -16.90 3.16 8.99
CA ARG A 56 -18.28 2.79 9.36
C ARG A 56 -18.32 1.50 10.21
N ALA A 57 -17.53 0.49 9.85
CA ALA A 57 -17.41 -0.74 10.63
C ALA A 57 -16.83 -0.48 12.04
N TYR A 58 -15.82 0.40 12.15
CA TYR A 58 -15.28 0.84 13.44
C TYR A 58 -16.31 1.63 14.24
N ALA A 59 -17.00 2.58 13.62
CA ALA A 59 -18.00 3.43 14.26
C ALA A 59 -19.19 2.64 14.82
N ALA A 60 -19.60 1.56 14.15
CA ALA A 60 -20.69 0.70 14.59
C ALA A 60 -20.42 0.01 15.96
N GLN A 61 -19.16 -0.13 16.34
CA GLN A 61 -18.75 -0.73 17.63
C GLN A 61 -18.16 0.30 18.62
N TYR A 62 -18.22 1.60 18.27
CA TYR A 62 -17.71 2.65 19.15
C TYR A 62 -18.60 2.85 20.37
N PRO A 63 -18.04 2.92 21.63
CA PRO A 63 -18.84 2.87 22.87
C PRO A 63 -19.57 4.18 23.21
N ALA A 64 -19.46 5.21 22.38
CA ALA A 64 -20.08 6.54 22.58
C ALA A 64 -20.78 6.99 21.30
N PRO A 65 -21.57 8.07 21.32
CA PRO A 65 -22.20 8.61 20.12
C PRO A 65 -21.21 8.89 18.99
N VAL A 66 -21.66 8.67 17.76
CA VAL A 66 -20.87 8.91 16.55
C VAL A 66 -21.63 9.90 15.67
N THR A 67 -20.94 10.96 15.25
CA THR A 67 -21.46 11.94 14.29
C THR A 67 -20.64 11.86 13.00
N PHE A 68 -21.34 11.74 11.87
CA PHE A 68 -20.71 11.70 10.54
C PHE A 68 -20.96 13.00 9.80
N PHE A 69 -19.92 13.47 9.10
CA PHE A 69 -19.97 14.50 8.08
C PHE A 69 -19.30 13.97 6.82
N ASP A 70 -20.05 13.91 5.73
CA ASP A 70 -19.55 13.59 4.40
C ASP A 70 -19.45 14.90 3.61
N LEU A 71 -18.24 15.36 3.36
CA LEU A 71 -18.04 16.63 2.65
C LEU A 71 -18.29 16.54 1.13
N GLU A 72 -18.70 15.36 0.61
CA GLU A 72 -19.33 15.25 -0.71
C GLU A 72 -20.82 15.55 -0.66
N ASN A 73 -21.46 15.48 0.52
CA ASN A 73 -22.87 15.78 0.71
C ASN A 73 -23.10 17.29 0.96
N PRO A 74 -23.91 17.99 0.10
CA PRO A 74 -24.20 19.43 0.29
C PRO A 74 -24.87 19.76 1.62
N GLU A 75 -25.67 18.86 2.20
CA GLU A 75 -26.31 19.07 3.50
C GLU A 75 -25.26 19.13 4.62
N ASP A 76 -24.28 18.24 4.61
CA ASP A 76 -23.22 18.22 5.60
C ASP A 76 -22.27 19.42 5.45
N LEU A 77 -21.99 19.85 4.22
CA LEU A 77 -21.28 21.11 3.97
C LEU A 77 -22.04 22.30 4.55
N SER A 78 -23.37 22.34 4.38
CA SER A 78 -24.22 23.43 4.96
C SER A 78 -24.22 23.38 6.48
N ARG A 79 -24.23 22.19 7.09
CA ARG A 79 -24.13 22.03 8.57
C ARG A 79 -22.79 22.53 9.09
N LEU A 80 -21.75 22.51 8.29
CA LEU A 80 -20.41 23.00 8.60
C LEU A 80 -20.13 24.41 8.07
N ALA A 81 -21.14 25.18 7.71
CA ALA A 81 -20.97 26.58 7.28
C ALA A 81 -20.32 27.46 8.38
N ASP A 82 -20.61 27.18 9.66
CA ASP A 82 -19.83 27.63 10.82
C ASP A 82 -19.29 26.41 11.55
N PRO A 83 -18.06 25.94 11.19
CA PRO A 83 -17.52 24.70 11.75
C PRO A 83 -17.33 24.74 13.27
N MET A 84 -17.00 25.94 13.83
CA MET A 84 -16.80 26.06 15.27
C MET A 84 -18.14 25.91 16.01
N LEU A 85 -19.20 26.50 15.52
CA LEU A 85 -20.53 26.35 16.09
C LEU A 85 -21.05 24.92 15.99
N ALA A 86 -20.88 24.30 14.83
CA ALA A 86 -21.34 22.94 14.56
C ALA A 86 -20.65 21.89 15.41
N LEU A 87 -19.30 21.99 15.60
CA LEU A 87 -18.50 20.96 16.22
C LEU A 87 -18.32 21.14 17.75
N LYS A 88 -18.41 22.34 18.27
CA LYS A 88 -18.08 22.65 19.69
C LYS A 88 -18.95 21.92 20.73
N THR A 89 -20.17 21.54 20.38
CA THR A 89 -21.17 20.90 21.26
C THR A 89 -21.21 19.40 21.14
N LEU A 90 -20.49 18.82 20.15
CA LEU A 90 -20.45 17.40 19.94
C LEU A 90 -19.59 16.67 20.98
N TYR A 91 -19.87 15.41 21.20
CA TYR A 91 -19.12 14.51 22.09
C TYR A 91 -19.05 13.10 21.47
N GLY A 92 -18.07 12.29 21.92
CA GLY A 92 -17.83 10.95 21.39
C GLY A 92 -16.92 10.95 20.17
N LEU A 93 -17.31 10.31 19.09
CA LEU A 93 -16.52 10.24 17.85
C LEU A 93 -17.15 11.11 16.76
N VAL A 94 -16.34 11.99 16.20
CA VAL A 94 -16.73 12.80 15.03
C VAL A 94 -15.92 12.30 13.83
N VAL A 95 -16.63 11.80 12.83
CA VAL A 95 -16.06 11.33 11.56
C VAL A 95 -16.28 12.39 10.50
N ILE A 96 -15.21 12.80 9.81
CA ILE A 96 -15.25 13.76 8.72
C ILE A 96 -14.64 13.11 7.49
N ASP A 97 -15.48 12.79 6.50
CA ASP A 97 -15.04 12.17 5.25
C ASP A 97 -14.71 13.23 4.20
N GLU A 98 -13.73 12.93 3.32
CA GLU A 98 -13.21 13.80 2.26
C GLU A 98 -12.77 15.19 2.78
N ILE A 99 -12.03 15.23 3.91
CA ILE A 99 -11.60 16.44 4.64
C ILE A 99 -10.90 17.46 3.73
N GLN A 100 -10.25 17.05 2.63
CA GLN A 100 -9.57 17.94 1.69
C GLN A 100 -10.51 18.91 0.97
N ARG A 101 -11.84 18.70 1.04
CA ARG A 101 -12.84 19.61 0.46
C ARG A 101 -13.10 20.85 1.32
N LEU A 102 -12.71 20.81 2.60
CA LEU A 102 -12.90 21.93 3.55
C LEU A 102 -11.64 22.10 4.42
N PRO A 103 -10.50 22.55 3.84
CA PRO A 103 -9.23 22.67 4.57
C PRO A 103 -9.26 23.61 5.77
N GLU A 104 -10.17 24.58 5.79
CA GLU A 104 -10.43 25.48 6.92
C GLU A 104 -10.90 24.78 8.19
N LEU A 105 -11.25 23.50 8.14
CA LEU A 105 -11.51 22.69 9.32
C LEU A 105 -10.25 22.43 10.15
N PHE A 106 -9.05 22.35 9.57
CA PHE A 106 -7.84 22.03 10.32
C PHE A 106 -7.55 23.00 11.48
N PRO A 107 -7.60 24.33 11.30
CA PRO A 107 -7.48 25.26 12.42
C PRO A 107 -8.57 25.10 13.49
N VAL A 108 -9.81 24.80 13.08
CA VAL A 108 -10.94 24.59 14.01
C VAL A 108 -10.71 23.32 14.83
N LEU A 109 -10.33 22.22 14.19
CA LEU A 109 -10.01 20.96 14.87
C LEU A 109 -8.90 21.16 15.90
N ARG A 110 -7.85 21.94 15.58
CA ARG A 110 -6.78 22.27 16.52
C ARG A 110 -7.34 22.91 17.78
N VAL A 111 -8.18 23.94 17.63
CA VAL A 111 -8.77 24.64 18.79
C VAL A 111 -9.66 23.71 19.62
N LEU A 112 -10.42 22.82 18.95
CA LEU A 112 -11.34 21.92 19.63
C LEU A 112 -10.62 20.86 20.47
N VAL A 113 -9.50 20.31 19.98
CA VAL A 113 -8.75 19.26 20.69
C VAL A 113 -7.82 19.81 21.77
N ASP A 114 -7.47 21.09 21.72
CA ASP A 114 -6.63 21.75 22.73
C ASP A 114 -7.44 22.19 23.99
N ARG A 115 -8.75 21.96 24.01
CA ARG A 115 -9.58 22.22 25.21
C ARG A 115 -9.23 21.25 26.33
N VAL A 116 -9.21 21.74 27.56
CA VAL A 116 -8.86 20.96 28.76
C VAL A 116 -9.73 19.70 28.89
N ASP A 117 -11.03 19.80 28.57
CA ASP A 117 -12.00 18.71 28.64
C ASP A 117 -12.60 18.45 27.25
N SER A 118 -11.76 18.17 26.25
CA SER A 118 -12.26 17.86 24.90
C SER A 118 -13.07 16.56 24.92
N PRO A 119 -14.40 16.63 24.73
CA PRO A 119 -15.27 15.45 24.80
C PRO A 119 -15.25 14.62 23.53
N CYS A 120 -14.54 15.09 22.49
CA CYS A 120 -14.51 14.47 21.17
C CYS A 120 -13.20 13.82 20.83
N ARG A 121 -13.28 12.73 20.05
CA ARG A 121 -12.22 12.23 19.19
C ARG A 121 -12.60 12.46 17.74
N PHE A 122 -11.63 12.81 16.92
CA PHE A 122 -11.87 13.08 15.50
C PHE A 122 -11.22 11.99 14.64
N LEU A 123 -11.99 11.47 13.70
CA LEU A 123 -11.52 10.52 12.69
C LEU A 123 -11.75 11.16 11.33
N ILE A 124 -10.67 11.63 10.71
CA ILE A 124 -10.75 12.31 9.42
C ILE A 124 -10.30 11.40 8.31
N LEU A 125 -11.05 11.37 7.21
CA LEU A 125 -10.74 10.58 6.04
C LEU A 125 -10.42 11.49 4.87
N GLY A 126 -9.50 11.03 4.04
CA GLY A 126 -9.19 11.74 2.81
C GLY A 126 -8.35 10.90 1.86
N SER A 127 -8.42 11.24 0.58
CA SER A 127 -7.47 10.75 -0.40
C SER A 127 -6.10 11.35 -0.08
N ALA A 128 -5.04 10.55 -0.14
CA ALA A 128 -3.70 11.06 0.10
C ALA A 128 -3.35 12.13 -0.95
N SER A 129 -3.23 13.35 -0.49
CA SER A 129 -2.87 14.51 -1.29
C SER A 129 -1.69 15.21 -0.62
N PRO A 130 -0.63 15.57 -1.36
CA PRO A 130 0.49 16.32 -0.82
C PRO A 130 0.05 17.64 -0.16
N VAL A 131 -0.95 18.31 -0.74
CA VAL A 131 -1.50 19.55 -0.23
C VAL A 131 -2.20 19.34 1.11
N MET A 132 -3.07 18.33 1.20
CA MET A 132 -3.77 17.99 2.44
C MET A 132 -2.79 17.61 3.57
N LEU A 133 -1.83 16.73 3.26
CA LEU A 133 -0.84 16.29 4.25
C LEU A 133 0.01 17.44 4.75
N ARG A 134 0.40 18.40 3.89
CA ARG A 134 1.14 19.60 4.28
C ARG A 134 0.31 20.51 5.18
N GLN A 135 -0.89 20.88 4.74
CA GLN A 135 -1.77 21.78 5.50
C GLN A 135 -2.13 21.22 6.88
N SER A 136 -2.43 19.94 6.95
CA SER A 136 -2.76 19.29 8.22
C SER A 136 -1.53 19.13 9.12
N SER A 137 -0.34 18.80 8.58
CA SER A 137 0.87 18.69 9.38
C SER A 137 1.35 20.03 9.94
N GLU A 138 1.17 21.11 9.19
CA GLU A 138 1.47 22.47 9.69
C GLU A 138 0.50 22.91 10.80
N THR A 139 -0.79 22.59 10.67
CA THR A 139 -1.84 23.06 11.59
C THR A 139 -2.04 22.14 12.79
N LEU A 140 -1.98 20.82 12.59
CA LEU A 140 -2.29 19.79 13.60
C LEU A 140 -1.05 19.06 14.13
N ALA A 141 0.14 19.66 14.00
CA ALA A 141 1.40 19.07 14.48
C ALA A 141 1.27 18.61 15.95
N GLY A 142 1.67 17.37 16.23
CA GLY A 142 1.58 16.74 17.55
C GLY A 142 0.19 16.30 18.01
N ARG A 143 -0.88 16.60 17.23
CA ARG A 143 -2.28 16.27 17.55
C ARG A 143 -2.90 15.21 16.67
N ILE A 144 -2.33 14.99 15.49
CA ILE A 144 -2.80 14.03 14.50
C ILE A 144 -1.77 12.94 14.26
N LEU A 145 -2.24 11.71 14.11
CA LEU A 145 -1.50 10.62 13.47
C LEU A 145 -2.26 10.08 12.28
N TYR A 146 -1.50 9.67 11.27
CA TYR A 146 -2.07 9.08 10.06
C TYR A 146 -1.99 7.56 10.09
N HIS A 147 -3.10 6.94 9.76
CA HIS A 147 -3.21 5.53 9.44
C HIS A 147 -3.33 5.38 7.93
N ARG A 148 -2.34 4.72 7.30
CA ARG A 148 -2.35 4.48 5.86
C ARG A 148 -3.09 3.18 5.58
N LEU A 149 -4.24 3.29 4.91
CA LEU A 149 -5.03 2.15 4.50
C LEU A 149 -4.61 1.72 3.08
N HIS A 150 -4.18 0.47 2.96
CA HIS A 150 -3.87 -0.20 1.70
C HIS A 150 -5.05 -1.05 1.22
N GLY A 151 -4.94 -1.59 0.00
CA GLY A 151 -5.82 -2.66 -0.47
C GLY A 151 -5.70 -3.89 0.43
N PHE A 152 -6.50 -4.93 0.15
CA PHE A 152 -6.41 -6.18 0.89
C PHE A 152 -5.01 -6.79 0.83
N ASP A 153 -4.61 -7.40 1.95
CA ASP A 153 -3.38 -8.17 2.08
C ASP A 153 -3.68 -9.64 2.43
N LEU A 154 -2.64 -10.48 2.46
CA LEU A 154 -2.79 -11.90 2.77
C LEU A 154 -3.32 -12.16 4.19
N GLN A 155 -3.09 -11.26 5.15
CA GLN A 155 -3.59 -11.42 6.51
C GLN A 155 -5.11 -11.27 6.58
N GLU A 156 -5.69 -10.48 5.65
CA GLU A 156 -7.13 -10.23 5.57
C GLU A 156 -7.87 -11.29 4.76
N ILE A 157 -7.24 -11.81 3.69
CA ILE A 157 -7.90 -12.73 2.76
C ILE A 157 -7.44 -14.19 2.88
N GLY A 158 -6.34 -14.45 3.58
CA GLY A 158 -5.70 -15.76 3.69
C GLY A 158 -4.80 -16.10 2.50
N VAL A 159 -3.78 -16.92 2.77
CA VAL A 159 -2.75 -17.30 1.78
C VAL A 159 -3.29 -18.11 0.61
N PHE A 160 -4.39 -18.82 0.76
CA PHE A 160 -5.03 -19.59 -0.32
C PHE A 160 -5.51 -18.73 -1.49
N HIS A 161 -5.66 -17.43 -1.27
CA HIS A 161 -6.10 -16.48 -2.28
C HIS A 161 -4.98 -15.65 -2.89
N HIS A 162 -3.71 -16.05 -2.67
CA HIS A 162 -2.55 -15.27 -3.10
C HIS A 162 -2.48 -15.08 -4.62
N ASP A 163 -2.82 -16.09 -5.43
CA ASP A 163 -2.83 -15.96 -6.90
C ASP A 163 -3.89 -14.96 -7.37
N ARG A 164 -5.09 -15.03 -6.78
CA ARG A 164 -6.15 -14.08 -7.05
C ARG A 164 -5.76 -12.66 -6.64
N LEU A 165 -5.16 -12.50 -5.46
CA LEU A 165 -4.67 -11.22 -4.97
C LEU A 165 -3.57 -10.66 -5.87
N TRP A 166 -2.64 -11.51 -6.29
CA TRP A 166 -1.58 -11.10 -7.20
C TRP A 166 -2.13 -10.65 -8.55
N LEU A 167 -3.06 -11.40 -9.16
CA LEU A 167 -3.65 -11.05 -10.45
C LEU A 167 -4.53 -9.81 -10.38
N ARG A 168 -5.47 -9.77 -9.42
CA ARG A 168 -6.52 -8.75 -9.33
C ARG A 168 -6.14 -7.52 -8.52
N GLY A 169 -5.08 -7.63 -7.70
CA GLY A 169 -4.71 -6.60 -6.73
C GLY A 169 -5.59 -6.59 -5.49
N GLY A 170 -5.28 -5.68 -4.57
CA GLY A 170 -5.94 -5.57 -3.27
C GLY A 170 -7.12 -4.58 -3.22
N PHE A 171 -7.44 -3.88 -4.29
CA PHE A 171 -8.64 -3.02 -4.30
C PHE A 171 -9.91 -3.85 -4.11
N PRO A 172 -10.78 -3.53 -3.12
CA PRO A 172 -11.92 -4.38 -2.77
C PRO A 172 -12.80 -4.77 -3.96
N ARG A 173 -13.20 -3.82 -4.80
CA ARG A 173 -14.05 -4.10 -5.95
C ARG A 173 -13.37 -4.93 -7.03
N SER A 174 -12.07 -4.79 -7.21
CA SER A 174 -11.29 -5.62 -8.13
C SER A 174 -11.13 -7.04 -7.59
N PHE A 175 -10.74 -7.17 -6.32
CA PHE A 175 -10.51 -8.47 -5.70
C PHE A 175 -11.79 -9.30 -5.58
N LEU A 176 -12.91 -8.66 -5.20
CA LEU A 176 -14.22 -9.30 -4.96
C LEU A 176 -15.07 -9.47 -6.22
N ALA A 177 -14.61 -8.98 -7.38
CA ALA A 177 -15.33 -9.15 -8.64
C ALA A 177 -15.68 -10.62 -8.94
N ASP A 178 -16.78 -10.86 -9.63
CA ASP A 178 -17.28 -12.21 -9.89
C ASP A 178 -16.30 -13.00 -10.77
N ASP A 179 -15.75 -12.36 -11.78
CA ASP A 179 -14.77 -12.99 -12.68
C ASP A 179 -13.57 -12.06 -13.01
N GLU A 180 -12.65 -12.56 -13.86
CA GLU A 180 -11.45 -11.82 -14.23
C GLU A 180 -11.76 -10.62 -15.15
N ASN A 181 -12.81 -10.74 -15.99
CA ASN A 181 -13.20 -9.67 -16.91
C ASN A 181 -13.79 -8.49 -16.14
N GLU A 182 -14.71 -8.74 -15.21
CA GLU A 182 -15.29 -7.71 -14.34
C GLU A 182 -14.19 -7.00 -13.52
N SER A 183 -13.28 -7.78 -12.94
CA SER A 183 -12.13 -7.25 -12.21
C SER A 183 -11.26 -6.35 -13.10
N HIS A 184 -10.97 -6.79 -14.33
CA HIS A 184 -10.15 -6.02 -15.28
C HIS A 184 -10.87 -4.75 -15.75
N GLU A 185 -12.18 -4.83 -16.06
CA GLU A 185 -13.00 -3.68 -16.43
C GLU A 185 -13.03 -2.63 -15.31
N TRP A 186 -13.24 -3.07 -14.07
CA TRP A 186 -13.20 -2.18 -12.92
C TRP A 186 -11.87 -1.44 -12.82
N ARG A 187 -10.72 -2.14 -12.94
CA ARG A 187 -9.39 -1.53 -12.86
C ARG A 187 -9.14 -0.54 -14.00
N ARG A 188 -9.60 -0.84 -15.21
CA ARG A 188 -9.55 0.11 -16.34
C ARG A 188 -10.34 1.38 -16.03
N GLY A 189 -11.58 1.22 -15.55
CA GLY A 189 -12.43 2.34 -15.13
C GLY A 189 -11.83 3.14 -13.99
N PHE A 190 -11.17 2.47 -13.02
CA PHE A 190 -10.45 3.13 -11.94
C PHE A 190 -9.30 3.98 -12.49
N ILE A 191 -8.42 3.43 -13.35
CA ILE A 191 -7.30 4.17 -13.93
C ILE A 191 -7.79 5.41 -14.66
N GLN A 192 -8.85 5.28 -15.46
CA GLN A 192 -9.42 6.39 -16.20
C GLN A 192 -9.95 7.48 -15.27
N THR A 193 -10.85 7.12 -14.33
CA THR A 193 -11.44 8.08 -13.38
C THR A 193 -10.39 8.73 -12.47
N PHE A 194 -9.41 7.97 -12.04
CA PHE A 194 -8.31 8.48 -11.22
C PHE A 194 -7.52 9.59 -11.93
N LEU A 195 -7.21 9.39 -13.21
CA LEU A 195 -6.44 10.36 -14.01
C LEU A 195 -7.27 11.58 -14.45
N GLU A 196 -8.55 11.35 -14.82
CA GLU A 196 -9.39 12.41 -15.42
C GLU A 196 -10.13 13.24 -14.36
N ARG A 197 -10.41 12.68 -13.18
CA ARG A 197 -11.22 13.33 -12.15
C ARG A 197 -10.46 13.48 -10.83
N ASP A 198 -9.87 12.40 -10.33
CA ASP A 198 -9.39 12.37 -8.95
C ASP A 198 -8.10 13.19 -8.79
N LEU A 199 -7.11 13.02 -9.67
CA LEU A 199 -5.87 13.82 -9.63
C LEU A 199 -6.12 15.32 -9.85
N PRO A 200 -6.95 15.77 -10.82
CA PRO A 200 -7.32 17.17 -10.93
C PRO A 200 -7.99 17.74 -9.68
N GLN A 201 -8.87 16.98 -9.02
CA GLN A 201 -9.50 17.40 -7.73
C GLN A 201 -8.46 17.53 -6.60
N LEU A 202 -7.33 16.84 -6.67
CA LEU A 202 -6.21 16.98 -5.75
C LEU A 202 -5.22 18.09 -6.15
N GLY A 203 -5.57 18.93 -7.13
CA GLY A 203 -4.77 20.06 -7.57
C GLY A 203 -3.69 19.72 -8.60
N VAL A 204 -3.74 18.53 -9.21
CA VAL A 204 -2.79 18.13 -10.26
C VAL A 204 -3.22 18.71 -11.61
N SER A 205 -2.43 19.61 -12.17
CA SER A 205 -2.70 20.30 -13.46
C SER A 205 -2.11 19.61 -14.69
N ILE A 206 -1.54 18.42 -14.53
CA ILE A 206 -0.92 17.66 -15.62
C ILE A 206 -2.03 16.98 -16.45
N ALA A 207 -1.95 17.06 -17.78
CA ALA A 207 -2.93 16.42 -18.66
C ALA A 207 -3.04 14.91 -18.38
N SER A 208 -4.27 14.39 -18.27
CA SER A 208 -4.56 12.99 -17.97
C SER A 208 -3.91 12.03 -18.98
N THR A 209 -3.89 12.39 -20.26
CA THR A 209 -3.23 11.60 -21.32
C THR A 209 -1.71 11.49 -21.12
N THR A 210 -1.07 12.58 -20.67
CA THR A 210 0.37 12.59 -20.35
C THR A 210 0.66 11.70 -19.13
N LEU A 211 -0.12 11.83 -18.06
CA LEU A 211 0.02 10.99 -16.88
C LEU A 211 -0.29 9.53 -17.17
N HIS A 212 -1.28 9.23 -18.01
CA HIS A 212 -1.57 7.85 -18.43
C HIS A 212 -0.37 7.23 -19.17
N ARG A 213 0.21 7.96 -20.15
CA ARG A 213 1.42 7.51 -20.83
C ARG A 213 2.57 7.30 -19.86
N PHE A 214 2.77 8.24 -18.93
CA PHE A 214 3.81 8.14 -17.91
C PHE A 214 3.62 6.93 -16.99
N TRP A 215 2.40 6.70 -16.50
CA TRP A 215 2.09 5.58 -15.62
C TRP A 215 2.26 4.22 -16.33
N ARG A 216 1.87 4.14 -17.62
CA ARG A 216 2.16 2.95 -18.44
C ARG A 216 3.66 2.70 -18.60
N MET A 217 4.45 3.74 -18.85
CA MET A 217 5.92 3.59 -18.90
C MET A 217 6.48 3.11 -17.56
N LEU A 218 5.98 3.63 -16.42
CA LEU A 218 6.35 3.15 -15.10
C LEU A 218 6.00 1.66 -14.90
N ALA A 219 4.87 1.19 -15.43
CA ALA A 219 4.50 -0.22 -15.36
C ALA A 219 5.53 -1.11 -16.09
N HIS A 220 6.02 -0.69 -17.25
CA HIS A 220 7.14 -1.38 -17.92
C HIS A 220 8.48 -1.22 -17.18
N TYR A 221 8.61 -0.21 -16.33
CA TYR A 221 9.80 0.06 -15.52
C TYR A 221 9.71 -0.51 -14.10
N HIS A 222 8.64 -1.20 -13.77
CA HIS A 222 8.37 -1.79 -12.46
C HIS A 222 9.52 -2.67 -11.97
N GLY A 223 9.95 -2.49 -10.72
CA GLY A 223 11.06 -3.19 -10.09
C GLY A 223 12.46 -2.71 -10.51
N GLN A 224 12.58 -1.61 -11.25
CA GLN A 224 13.88 -1.09 -11.71
C GLN A 224 14.30 0.17 -10.93
N VAL A 225 15.60 0.39 -10.88
CA VAL A 225 16.19 1.61 -10.33
C VAL A 225 15.84 2.79 -11.24
N TRP A 226 15.25 3.83 -10.66
CA TRP A 226 14.75 5.00 -11.37
C TRP A 226 15.82 5.78 -12.11
N ASN A 227 15.56 6.10 -13.38
CA ASN A 227 16.39 6.96 -14.20
C ASN A 227 15.52 8.06 -14.84
N ALA A 228 15.49 9.24 -14.23
CA ALA A 228 14.69 10.37 -14.71
C ALA A 228 15.04 10.79 -16.15
N SER A 229 16.31 10.76 -16.51
CA SER A 229 16.77 11.21 -17.83
C SER A 229 16.30 10.31 -18.99
N GLU A 230 16.06 9.03 -18.73
CA GLU A 230 15.48 8.09 -19.71
C GLU A 230 14.04 8.49 -20.06
N PHE A 231 13.23 8.74 -19.01
CA PHE A 231 11.85 9.22 -19.18
C PHE A 231 11.81 10.63 -19.78
N ALA A 232 12.68 11.53 -19.34
CA ALA A 232 12.77 12.89 -19.84
C ALA A 232 12.99 12.92 -21.36
N ARG A 233 13.92 12.11 -21.86
CA ARG A 233 14.14 11.95 -23.32
C ARG A 233 12.90 11.43 -24.05
N SER A 234 12.20 10.43 -23.46
CA SER A 234 11.00 9.86 -24.08
C SER A 234 9.82 10.84 -24.14
N PHE A 235 9.74 11.78 -23.18
CA PHE A 235 8.66 12.77 -23.10
C PHE A 235 9.02 14.12 -23.74
N GLY A 236 10.29 14.37 -24.04
CA GLY A 236 10.75 15.70 -24.46
C GLY A 236 10.64 16.75 -23.35
N LEU A 237 10.84 16.35 -22.09
CA LEU A 237 10.67 17.18 -20.90
C LEU A 237 11.97 17.22 -20.07
N ALA A 238 12.04 18.16 -19.13
CA ALA A 238 13.14 18.22 -18.17
C ALA A 238 13.04 17.11 -17.10
N ASP A 239 14.18 16.64 -16.59
CA ASP A 239 14.26 15.63 -15.51
C ASP A 239 13.46 16.03 -14.28
N THR A 240 13.45 17.32 -13.92
CA THR A 240 12.69 17.87 -12.80
C THR A 240 11.18 17.71 -12.97
N THR A 241 10.67 17.93 -14.19
CA THR A 241 9.26 17.73 -14.52
C THR A 241 8.88 16.25 -14.41
N ILE A 242 9.72 15.36 -14.93
CA ILE A 242 9.51 13.92 -14.85
C ILE A 242 9.54 13.43 -13.38
N ARG A 243 10.42 13.97 -12.55
CA ARG A 243 10.43 13.68 -11.11
C ARG A 243 9.13 14.12 -10.44
N SER A 244 8.61 15.29 -10.78
CA SER A 244 7.34 15.76 -10.21
C SER A 244 6.14 14.86 -10.61
N TYR A 245 6.18 14.23 -11.80
CA TYR A 245 5.15 13.25 -12.20
C TYR A 245 5.24 11.98 -11.34
N LEU A 246 6.45 11.48 -11.09
CA LEU A 246 6.67 10.34 -10.21
C LEU A 246 6.21 10.65 -8.78
N ASP A 247 6.59 11.81 -8.24
CA ASP A 247 6.22 12.25 -6.91
C ASP A 247 4.70 12.43 -6.76
N THR A 248 4.02 12.91 -7.81
CA THR A 248 2.56 13.03 -7.85
C THR A 248 1.88 11.66 -7.70
N LEU A 249 2.30 10.66 -8.48
CA LEU A 249 1.74 9.31 -8.38
C LEU A 249 2.11 8.60 -7.06
N THR A 250 3.30 8.89 -6.54
CA THR A 250 3.74 8.38 -5.22
C THR A 250 2.90 8.96 -4.09
N ALA A 251 2.68 10.27 -4.12
CA ALA A 251 1.86 10.95 -3.11
C ALA A 251 0.38 10.52 -3.18
N ALA A 252 -0.10 10.15 -4.36
CA ALA A 252 -1.44 9.59 -4.55
C ALA A 252 -1.54 8.09 -4.16
N LEU A 253 -0.46 7.48 -3.65
CA LEU A 253 -0.38 6.11 -3.17
C LEU A 253 -0.67 5.03 -4.23
N VAL A 254 -0.38 5.31 -5.49
CA VAL A 254 -0.48 4.33 -6.60
C VAL A 254 0.88 3.89 -7.13
N VAL A 255 1.94 4.56 -6.70
CA VAL A 255 3.34 4.21 -6.97
C VAL A 255 4.13 4.23 -5.66
N ARG A 256 5.00 3.26 -5.50
CA ARG A 256 5.98 3.19 -4.41
C ARG A 256 7.38 3.53 -4.95
N GLN A 257 8.06 4.43 -4.27
CA GLN A 257 9.50 4.62 -4.40
C GLN A 257 10.17 3.90 -3.22
N LEU A 258 10.82 2.77 -3.48
CA LEU A 258 11.63 2.09 -2.48
C LEU A 258 13.02 2.71 -2.51
N LEU A 259 13.41 3.36 -1.41
CA LEU A 259 14.68 4.09 -1.33
C LEU A 259 15.86 3.13 -1.19
N PRO A 260 17.04 3.49 -1.71
CA PRO A 260 18.24 2.70 -1.47
C PRO A 260 18.73 2.89 -0.04
N TRP A 261 19.10 1.80 0.61
CA TRP A 261 19.84 1.87 1.87
C TRP A 261 21.28 2.32 1.60
N SER A 262 21.74 3.36 2.29
CA SER A 262 23.11 3.85 2.19
C SER A 262 23.76 3.86 3.56
N GLU A 263 24.84 3.11 3.70
CA GLU A 263 25.77 3.23 4.83
C GLU A 263 27.11 3.80 4.33
N ASN A 264 27.91 4.36 5.24
CA ASN A 264 29.29 4.76 4.96
C ASN A 264 30.18 3.51 4.78
N ILE A 265 29.96 2.78 3.70
CA ILE A 265 30.78 1.67 3.26
C ILE A 265 31.67 2.16 2.11
N SER A 266 32.87 1.61 2.02
CA SER A 266 33.84 1.92 0.96
C SER A 266 33.35 1.63 -0.46
N LYS A 267 32.22 0.93 -0.61
CA LYS A 267 31.61 0.57 -1.89
C LYS A 267 30.68 1.67 -2.40
N ARG A 268 30.79 1.99 -3.69
CA ARG A 268 29.90 2.94 -4.37
C ARG A 268 28.49 2.32 -4.45
N GLN A 269 27.50 2.98 -3.85
CA GLN A 269 26.10 2.52 -3.79
C GLN A 269 25.21 3.26 -4.76
N VAL A 270 24.11 2.62 -5.17
CA VAL A 270 23.04 3.23 -5.98
C VAL A 270 22.35 4.30 -5.14
N LYS A 271 21.98 5.43 -5.76
CA LYS A 271 21.34 6.58 -5.08
C LYS A 271 19.88 6.79 -5.49
N SER A 272 19.46 6.27 -6.64
CA SER A 272 18.09 6.42 -7.13
C SER A 272 17.20 5.32 -6.54
N PRO A 273 15.90 5.59 -6.29
CA PRO A 273 14.98 4.60 -5.76
C PRO A 273 14.66 3.52 -6.80
N LYS A 274 14.24 2.32 -6.36
CA LYS A 274 13.46 1.40 -7.18
C LYS A 274 12.01 1.85 -7.24
N VAL A 275 11.34 1.69 -8.37
CA VAL A 275 9.94 2.09 -8.55
C VAL A 275 9.04 0.89 -8.76
N TYR A 276 7.93 0.88 -8.03
CA TYR A 276 6.90 -0.16 -8.10
C TYR A 276 5.52 0.49 -8.28
N ILE A 277 4.66 -0.07 -9.12
CA ILE A 277 3.23 0.19 -9.05
C ILE A 277 2.74 -0.46 -7.74
N GLU A 278 2.05 0.29 -6.90
CA GLU A 278 1.69 -0.14 -5.54
C GLU A 278 0.77 -1.37 -5.52
N ASP A 279 -0.16 -1.45 -6.47
CA ASP A 279 -1.12 -2.54 -6.59
C ASP A 279 -0.83 -3.40 -7.82
N SER A 280 -0.69 -4.72 -7.61
CA SER A 280 -0.36 -5.66 -8.70
C SER A 280 -1.44 -5.74 -9.77
N GLY A 281 -2.72 -5.61 -9.42
CA GLY A 281 -3.81 -5.59 -10.39
C GLY A 281 -3.78 -4.35 -11.28
N LEU A 282 -3.45 -3.18 -10.73
CA LEU A 282 -3.23 -1.97 -11.53
C LEU A 282 -2.01 -2.13 -12.45
N LEU A 283 -0.91 -2.73 -11.94
CA LEU A 283 0.26 -3.06 -12.77
C LEU A 283 -0.13 -3.91 -13.96
N HIS A 284 -0.85 -5.02 -13.73
CA HIS A 284 -1.28 -5.93 -14.80
C HIS A 284 -2.20 -5.24 -15.80
N THR A 285 -3.09 -4.37 -15.34
CA THR A 285 -3.98 -3.60 -16.21
C THR A 285 -3.22 -2.59 -17.07
N LEU A 286 -2.24 -1.88 -16.51
CA LEU A 286 -1.37 -0.95 -17.25
C LEU A 286 -0.50 -1.67 -18.30
N LEU A 287 -0.13 -2.93 -18.04
CA LEU A 287 0.60 -3.81 -18.96
C LEU A 287 -0.32 -4.56 -19.94
N ASN A 288 -1.64 -4.42 -19.80
CA ASN A 288 -2.65 -5.15 -20.59
C ASN A 288 -2.57 -6.68 -20.42
N LEU A 289 -2.47 -7.13 -19.17
CA LEU A 289 -2.39 -8.54 -18.77
C LEU A 289 -3.65 -8.92 -17.95
N PRO A 290 -4.79 -9.21 -18.59
CA PRO A 290 -6.05 -9.45 -17.91
C PRO A 290 -6.14 -10.80 -17.20
N THR A 291 -5.38 -11.82 -17.64
CA THR A 291 -5.46 -13.19 -17.15
C THR A 291 -4.14 -13.72 -16.60
N HIS A 292 -4.20 -14.79 -15.82
CA HIS A 292 -2.99 -15.53 -15.40
C HIS A 292 -2.16 -16.04 -16.58
N HIS A 293 -2.83 -16.48 -17.64
CA HIS A 293 -2.15 -16.95 -18.85
C HIS A 293 -1.29 -15.84 -19.49
N ASP A 294 -1.85 -14.62 -19.61
CA ASP A 294 -1.11 -13.48 -20.16
C ASP A 294 0.07 -13.10 -19.26
N LEU A 295 -0.13 -13.18 -17.94
CA LEU A 295 0.90 -12.88 -16.96
C LEU A 295 2.05 -13.89 -16.98
N GLU A 296 1.73 -15.20 -17.06
CA GLU A 296 2.73 -16.28 -17.10
C GLU A 296 3.69 -16.17 -18.29
N GLY A 297 3.20 -15.72 -19.43
CA GLY A 297 4.02 -15.51 -20.64
C GLY A 297 4.78 -14.19 -20.69
N HIS A 298 4.55 -13.27 -19.72
CA HIS A 298 5.06 -11.91 -19.84
C HIS A 298 6.47 -11.73 -19.25
N PRO A 299 7.40 -11.02 -19.93
CA PRO A 299 8.77 -10.81 -19.43
C PRO A 299 8.87 -10.11 -18.07
N LYS A 300 7.84 -9.39 -17.66
CA LYS A 300 7.78 -8.68 -16.37
C LYS A 300 7.20 -9.53 -15.21
N ILE A 301 6.92 -10.80 -15.43
CA ILE A 301 6.33 -11.67 -14.40
C ILE A 301 7.18 -11.73 -13.12
N GLY A 302 8.51 -11.81 -13.26
CA GLY A 302 9.43 -11.81 -12.11
C GLY A 302 9.35 -10.50 -11.31
N ALA A 303 9.39 -9.35 -11.99
CA ALA A 303 9.28 -8.04 -11.34
C ALA A 303 7.89 -7.82 -10.71
N SER A 304 6.81 -8.27 -11.37
CA SER A 304 5.46 -8.23 -10.80
C SER A 304 5.36 -9.04 -9.52
N TRP A 305 5.92 -10.26 -9.52
CA TRP A 305 5.98 -11.12 -8.34
C TRP A 305 6.81 -10.49 -7.21
N GLU A 306 7.95 -9.88 -7.54
CA GLU A 306 8.81 -9.16 -6.60
C GLU A 306 8.04 -8.03 -5.90
N GLY A 307 7.40 -7.14 -6.66
CA GLY A 307 6.63 -6.04 -6.09
C GLY A 307 5.46 -6.51 -5.24
N PHE A 308 4.74 -7.55 -5.67
CA PHE A 308 3.66 -8.17 -4.91
C PHE A 308 4.17 -8.78 -3.60
N ALA A 309 5.25 -9.57 -3.64
CA ALA A 309 5.83 -10.18 -2.44
C ALA A 309 6.35 -9.13 -1.46
N ILE A 310 7.04 -8.09 -1.93
CA ILE A 310 7.50 -6.96 -1.11
C ILE A 310 6.32 -6.32 -0.37
N GLN A 311 5.20 -6.08 -1.04
CA GLN A 311 4.00 -5.52 -0.42
C GLN A 311 3.46 -6.41 0.69
N GLN A 312 3.39 -7.73 0.48
CA GLN A 312 2.89 -8.67 1.48
C GLN A 312 3.84 -8.81 2.68
N ILE A 313 5.16 -8.75 2.46
CA ILE A 313 6.16 -8.76 3.53
C ILE A 313 6.03 -7.49 4.39
N ILE A 314 5.95 -6.31 3.75
CA ILE A 314 5.79 -5.02 4.46
C ILE A 314 4.51 -5.03 5.30
N ALA A 315 3.39 -5.53 4.74
CA ALA A 315 2.12 -5.66 5.46
C ALA A 315 2.24 -6.64 6.65
N ARG A 316 2.90 -7.78 6.46
CA ARG A 316 3.12 -8.79 7.51
C ARG A 316 3.96 -8.25 8.65
N LEU A 317 5.03 -7.53 8.34
CA LEU A 317 5.93 -6.92 9.31
C LEU A 317 5.34 -5.65 9.95
N THR A 318 4.23 -5.14 9.45
CA THR A 318 3.71 -3.80 9.81
C THR A 318 4.79 -2.73 9.72
N ALA A 319 5.62 -2.82 8.68
CA ALA A 319 6.75 -1.92 8.50
C ALA A 319 6.31 -0.58 7.90
N HIS A 320 6.85 0.51 8.45
CA HIS A 320 6.61 1.85 7.92
C HIS A 320 7.45 2.11 6.66
N PRO A 321 7.02 3.00 5.75
CA PRO A 321 7.77 3.31 4.53
C PRO A 321 9.22 3.72 4.78
N GLU A 322 9.46 4.47 5.85
CA GLU A 322 10.79 4.94 6.30
C GLU A 322 11.69 3.83 6.86
N GLU A 323 11.15 2.64 7.11
CA GLU A 323 11.90 1.46 7.55
C GLU A 323 12.27 0.54 6.39
N CYS A 324 11.71 0.79 5.19
CA CYS A 324 11.79 -0.09 4.02
C CYS A 324 12.74 0.47 2.97
N PHE A 325 13.73 -0.34 2.59
CA PHE A 325 14.77 0.02 1.64
C PHE A 325 15.04 -1.16 0.69
N PHE A 326 15.67 -0.88 -0.43
CA PHE A 326 16.45 -1.89 -1.14
C PHE A 326 17.94 -1.58 -0.96
N TRP A 327 18.80 -2.51 -1.32
CA TRP A 327 20.22 -2.25 -1.32
C TRP A 327 20.85 -2.74 -2.61
N ALA A 328 21.71 -1.91 -3.21
CA ALA A 328 22.44 -2.27 -4.40
C ALA A 328 23.79 -1.54 -4.48
N THR A 329 24.77 -2.23 -5.03
CA THR A 329 26.10 -1.69 -5.32
C THR A 329 26.29 -1.50 -6.81
N HIS A 330 27.19 -0.59 -7.21
CA HIS A 330 27.59 -0.45 -8.61
C HIS A 330 28.31 -1.69 -9.17
N ALA A 331 28.79 -2.59 -8.30
CA ALA A 331 29.39 -3.86 -8.69
C ALA A 331 28.35 -4.97 -8.95
N GLY A 332 27.04 -4.67 -8.87
CA GLY A 332 25.95 -5.57 -9.20
C GLY A 332 25.47 -6.48 -8.07
N ALA A 333 25.94 -6.28 -6.83
CA ALA A 333 25.31 -6.94 -5.67
C ALA A 333 24.03 -6.19 -5.29
N GLU A 334 22.96 -6.92 -4.98
CA GLU A 334 21.63 -6.37 -4.71
C GLU A 334 20.89 -7.20 -3.66
N LEU A 335 19.99 -6.54 -2.90
CA LEU A 335 18.99 -7.12 -2.02
C LEU A 335 17.65 -6.44 -2.28
N ASP A 336 16.60 -7.21 -2.52
CA ASP A 336 15.30 -6.69 -2.99
C ASP A 336 14.57 -5.87 -1.93
N LEU A 337 14.60 -6.33 -0.65
CA LEU A 337 14.02 -5.59 0.47
C LEU A 337 14.88 -5.72 1.72
N LEU A 338 15.20 -4.58 2.31
CA LEU A 338 15.79 -4.44 3.63
C LEU A 338 14.81 -3.69 4.53
N VAL A 339 14.42 -4.28 5.65
CA VAL A 339 13.62 -3.61 6.68
C VAL A 339 14.50 -3.31 7.89
N VAL A 340 14.53 -2.04 8.30
CA VAL A 340 15.36 -1.56 9.42
C VAL A 340 14.47 -0.94 10.48
N ARG A 341 14.41 -1.58 11.66
CA ARG A 341 13.70 -1.04 12.84
C ARG A 341 14.61 -1.08 14.06
N GLY A 342 15.06 0.09 14.49
CA GLY A 342 16.05 0.21 15.55
C GLY A 342 17.35 -0.50 15.15
N ASN A 343 17.79 -1.48 15.95
CA ASN A 343 18.99 -2.27 15.67
C ASN A 343 18.72 -3.56 14.87
N ARG A 344 17.44 -3.84 14.54
CA ARG A 344 17.06 -5.04 13.76
C ARG A 344 17.13 -4.73 12.27
N ARG A 345 17.77 -5.61 11.53
CA ARG A 345 17.87 -5.56 10.07
C ARG A 345 17.40 -6.89 9.51
N LEU A 346 16.35 -6.86 8.72
CA LEU A 346 15.79 -8.03 8.06
C LEU A 346 15.99 -7.89 6.56
N GLY A 347 16.70 -8.84 5.96
CA GLY A 347 16.96 -8.88 4.52
C GLY A 347 16.08 -9.91 3.82
N PHE A 348 15.45 -9.51 2.72
CA PHE A 348 14.60 -10.37 1.90
C PHE A 348 15.05 -10.32 0.45
N GLU A 349 15.17 -11.50 -0.14
CA GLU A 349 15.39 -11.71 -1.57
C GLU A 349 14.18 -12.42 -2.14
N ILE A 350 13.67 -12.00 -3.28
CA ILE A 350 12.44 -12.55 -3.86
C ILE A 350 12.76 -13.32 -5.14
N LYS A 351 12.39 -14.60 -5.21
CA LYS A 351 12.64 -15.44 -6.38
C LYS A 351 11.40 -16.23 -6.78
N ARG A 352 10.84 -15.94 -7.98
CA ARG A 352 9.71 -16.71 -8.51
C ARG A 352 10.22 -18.04 -9.08
N THR A 353 10.63 -18.95 -8.21
CA THR A 353 11.07 -20.32 -8.52
C THR A 353 10.67 -21.26 -7.39
N SER A 354 10.52 -22.55 -7.66
CA SER A 354 10.33 -23.58 -6.63
C SER A 354 11.65 -24.06 -6.01
N SER A 355 12.79 -23.73 -6.64
CA SER A 355 14.12 -24.21 -6.25
C SER A 355 15.11 -23.03 -6.22
N PRO A 356 15.04 -22.15 -5.20
CA PRO A 356 15.94 -21.02 -5.07
C PRO A 356 17.39 -21.48 -4.89
N LYS A 357 18.32 -20.63 -5.28
CA LYS A 357 19.77 -20.87 -5.11
C LYS A 357 20.39 -19.71 -4.36
N VAL A 358 21.34 -20.01 -3.50
CA VAL A 358 22.16 -19.00 -2.84
C VAL A 358 23.10 -18.35 -3.87
N THR A 359 23.16 -17.04 -3.87
CA THR A 359 23.95 -16.25 -4.81
C THR A 359 25.07 -15.48 -4.10
N ARG A 360 26.09 -15.07 -4.86
CA ARG A 360 27.15 -14.21 -4.35
C ARG A 360 26.61 -12.87 -3.82
N SER A 361 25.55 -12.35 -4.43
CA SER A 361 24.88 -11.11 -4.00
C SER A 361 24.34 -11.24 -2.57
N MET A 362 23.71 -12.37 -2.23
CA MET A 362 23.17 -12.64 -0.90
C MET A 362 24.29 -12.67 0.17
N HIS A 363 25.42 -13.29 -0.13
CA HIS A 363 26.57 -13.27 0.80
C HIS A 363 27.15 -11.87 0.96
N CYS A 364 27.22 -11.07 -0.11
CA CYS A 364 27.62 -9.67 -0.02
C CYS A 364 26.64 -8.86 0.85
N ALA A 365 25.33 -9.06 0.67
CA ALA A 365 24.31 -8.38 1.46
C ALA A 365 24.41 -8.74 2.96
N LEU A 366 24.56 -10.04 3.27
CA LEU A 366 24.77 -10.49 4.67
C LEU A 366 25.94 -9.77 5.34
N GLN A 367 27.09 -9.70 4.68
CA GLN A 367 28.30 -9.08 5.21
C GLN A 367 28.20 -7.56 5.27
N ASP A 368 27.86 -6.92 4.15
CA ASP A 368 27.88 -5.46 4.02
C ASP A 368 26.80 -4.80 4.90
N LEU A 369 25.63 -5.42 5.01
CA LEU A 369 24.50 -4.92 5.80
C LEU A 369 24.49 -5.47 7.24
N ARG A 370 25.44 -6.36 7.59
CA ARG A 370 25.51 -7.03 8.89
C ARG A 370 24.20 -7.70 9.28
N LEU A 371 23.58 -8.42 8.33
CA LEU A 371 22.35 -9.14 8.58
C LEU A 371 22.60 -10.35 9.45
N GLN A 372 21.76 -10.57 10.46
CA GLN A 372 21.77 -11.81 11.22
C GLN A 372 21.24 -12.98 10.40
N GLN A 373 20.27 -12.70 9.51
CA GLN A 373 19.64 -13.67 8.61
C GLN A 373 19.18 -12.98 7.35
N LEU A 374 19.25 -13.70 6.22
CA LEU A 374 18.63 -13.35 4.95
C LEU A 374 17.56 -14.37 4.61
N THR A 375 16.37 -13.90 4.26
CA THR A 375 15.22 -14.74 3.89
C THR A 375 14.98 -14.67 2.39
N ILE A 376 14.97 -15.83 1.73
CA ILE A 376 14.59 -15.95 0.31
C ILE A 376 13.12 -16.32 0.25
N ILE A 377 12.28 -15.42 -0.26
CA ILE A 377 10.86 -15.71 -0.52
C ILE A 377 10.74 -16.36 -1.91
N HIS A 378 10.15 -17.55 -1.96
CA HIS A 378 10.07 -18.31 -3.20
C HIS A 378 8.69 -18.93 -3.45
N ALA A 379 8.41 -19.31 -4.72
CA ALA A 379 7.11 -19.82 -5.15
C ALA A 379 6.91 -21.34 -4.92
N GLY A 380 7.83 -22.01 -4.21
CA GLY A 380 7.68 -23.41 -3.83
C GLY A 380 6.71 -23.64 -2.68
N GLN A 381 6.59 -24.91 -2.24
CA GLN A 381 5.61 -25.30 -1.21
C GLN A 381 6.20 -25.38 0.21
N HIS A 382 7.52 -25.53 0.36
CA HIS A 382 8.18 -25.83 1.62
C HIS A 382 9.21 -24.77 1.96
N SER A 383 9.31 -24.44 3.24
CA SER A 383 10.38 -23.62 3.79
C SER A 383 11.51 -24.50 4.31
N PHE A 384 12.76 -24.09 4.10
CA PHE A 384 13.94 -24.88 4.49
C PHE A 384 15.18 -23.99 4.63
N PRO A 385 16.16 -24.40 5.48
CA PRO A 385 17.44 -23.73 5.57
C PRO A 385 18.28 -24.00 4.32
N MET A 386 18.98 -22.98 3.81
CA MET A 386 19.87 -23.10 2.64
C MET A 386 21.35 -22.95 3.01
N ALA A 387 21.64 -22.14 4.03
CA ALA A 387 22.97 -21.93 4.61
C ALA A 387 22.81 -21.48 6.06
N GLU A 388 23.90 -21.31 6.79
CA GLU A 388 23.89 -20.93 8.22
C GLU A 388 23.02 -19.71 8.53
N ALA A 389 23.06 -18.68 7.67
CA ALA A 389 22.29 -17.44 7.83
C ALA A 389 21.31 -17.17 6.65
N ILE A 390 20.98 -18.17 5.82
CA ILE A 390 20.09 -18.02 4.69
C ILE A 390 18.99 -19.08 4.76
N HIS A 391 17.73 -18.61 4.80
CA HIS A 391 16.55 -19.47 4.84
C HIS A 391 15.66 -19.20 3.63
N ALA A 392 15.17 -20.26 3.00
CA ALA A 392 14.15 -20.21 1.98
C ALA A 392 12.78 -20.34 2.66
N VAL A 393 11.89 -19.36 2.44
CA VAL A 393 10.52 -19.36 2.95
C VAL A 393 9.56 -19.41 1.76
N ALA A 394 8.71 -20.43 1.74
CA ALA A 394 7.67 -20.55 0.73
C ALA A 394 6.65 -19.40 0.90
N PHE A 395 6.30 -18.73 -0.20
CA PHE A 395 5.34 -17.63 -0.16
C PHE A 395 3.98 -18.05 0.43
N ALA A 396 3.55 -19.28 0.14
CA ALA A 396 2.33 -19.88 0.72
C ALA A 396 2.39 -20.03 2.26
N ARG A 397 3.57 -19.95 2.86
CA ARG A 397 3.79 -20.03 4.31
C ARG A 397 4.24 -18.70 4.94
N LEU A 398 4.15 -17.60 4.18
CA LEU A 398 4.63 -16.29 4.61
C LEU A 398 4.05 -15.85 5.96
N LEU A 399 2.76 -16.13 6.20
CA LEU A 399 2.10 -15.76 7.46
C LEU A 399 2.47 -16.66 8.65
N GLU A 400 2.98 -17.87 8.38
CA GLU A 400 3.40 -18.82 9.42
C GLU A 400 4.88 -18.65 9.77
N ASP A 401 5.73 -18.44 8.75
CA ASP A 401 7.18 -18.51 8.86
C ASP A 401 7.85 -17.12 9.01
N ILE A 402 7.09 -16.03 8.82
CA ILE A 402 7.56 -14.66 9.06
C ILE A 402 6.76 -14.05 10.21
N ASP A 403 7.42 -13.76 11.32
CA ASP A 403 6.80 -13.10 12.46
C ASP A 403 6.62 -11.59 12.21
N PRO A 404 5.56 -10.96 12.76
CA PRO A 404 5.46 -9.50 12.84
C PRO A 404 6.63 -8.88 13.62
N LEU A 405 6.99 -7.63 13.30
CA LEU A 405 8.07 -6.90 13.99
C LEU A 405 7.60 -6.27 15.32
#